data_70d54baf7cfd4649ab9e2da1e30e74d0
#
_entry.id   70d54baf7cfd4649ab9e2da1e30e74d0
#
_cell.length_a   1.000
_cell.length_b   1.000
_cell.length_c   1.000
_cell.angle_alpha   90.00
_cell.angle_beta   90.00
_cell.angle_gamma   90.00
#
_symmetry.space_group_name_H-M   'P 1'
#
loop_
_entity.id
_entity.type
_entity.pdbx_description
1 polymer ?
#
loop_
_entity_poly.entity_id
_entity_poly.type
_entity_poly.pdbx_seq_one_letter_code
_entity_poly.pdbx_strand_id
1 'polypeptide(L)'
;KRMPASPPPHGAPATQVTLLHHGPPPLLADSPLRQALDCSDNAIALTNRDRQVVYVNQGFTRLFGFTSDEARGRYLSDMLQGPHTHQGLTEAIRSGLRLQGHYHGDALIYSRDGQPRWVSMVVNKADEAQGGPGGSITVLTDITLTKMHEVLQKRVLESMVSETSLPELMTRVCKGVENIAPEVTASILTVDTSGRVHPLAAPGLPDHICA
;
A
#
# COMPACT_ATOMS: atom_id res chain seq x y z
N LYS A 1 -6.98 46.52 70.70
CA LYS A 1 -7.79 46.22 69.50
C LYS A 1 -6.85 45.65 68.44
N ARG A 2 -6.80 44.33 68.28
CA ARG A 2 -6.10 43.66 67.20
C ARG A 2 -7.08 43.47 66.03
N MET A 3 -6.70 43.91 64.85
CA MET A 3 -7.41 43.63 63.61
C MET A 3 -7.13 42.17 63.17
N PRO A 4 -8.12 41.48 62.62
CA PRO A 4 -7.92 40.10 62.10
C PRO A 4 -7.21 40.16 60.76
N ALA A 5 -6.29 39.17 60.55
CA ALA A 5 -5.52 38.96 59.32
C ALA A 5 -6.45 38.46 58.19
N SER A 6 -6.20 39.01 57.00
CA SER A 6 -6.86 38.58 55.77
C SER A 6 -6.48 37.15 55.37
N PRO A 7 -7.38 36.36 54.76
CA PRO A 7 -7.08 35.04 54.26
C PRO A 7 -6.21 35.08 52.97
N PRO A 8 -5.44 34.02 52.69
CA PRO A 8 -4.58 33.95 51.50
C PRO A 8 -5.41 33.79 50.20
N PRO A 9 -4.89 34.20 49.05
CA PRO A 9 -5.60 34.14 47.79
C PRO A 9 -5.76 32.67 47.33
N HIS A 10 -6.94 32.38 46.82
CA HIS A 10 -7.35 31.09 46.27
C HIS A 10 -6.44 30.67 45.12
N GLY A 11 -6.11 29.37 45.13
CA GLY A 11 -5.19 28.69 44.26
C GLY A 11 -5.44 28.88 42.76
N ALA A 12 -4.34 28.93 42.04
CA ALA A 12 -4.29 28.86 40.58
C ALA A 12 -4.99 27.59 40.06
N PRO A 13 -5.65 27.66 38.91
CA PRO A 13 -6.26 26.48 38.33
C PRO A 13 -5.16 25.46 37.98
N ALA A 14 -5.34 24.23 38.48
CA ALA A 14 -4.50 23.11 38.09
C ALA A 14 -4.59 22.91 36.56
N THR A 15 -3.49 23.10 35.88
CA THR A 15 -3.36 22.73 34.45
C THR A 15 -3.58 21.23 34.34
N GLN A 16 -4.75 20.81 33.92
CA GLN A 16 -5.01 19.44 33.53
C GLN A 16 -4.21 19.16 32.26
N VAL A 17 -3.09 18.47 32.39
CA VAL A 17 -2.40 17.83 31.28
C VAL A 17 -3.28 16.68 30.82
N THR A 18 -4.08 16.93 29.78
CA THR A 18 -4.78 15.87 29.08
C THR A 18 -3.74 15.05 28.34
N LEU A 19 -3.33 13.93 28.91
CA LEU A 19 -2.57 12.90 28.22
C LEU A 19 -3.41 12.45 27.03
N LEU A 20 -3.03 12.90 25.82
CA LEU A 20 -3.58 12.39 24.58
C LEU A 20 -3.31 10.87 24.57
N HIS A 21 -4.37 10.10 24.74
CA HIS A 21 -4.35 8.65 24.62
C HIS A 21 -3.99 8.32 23.16
N HIS A 22 -2.75 7.91 22.93
CA HIS A 22 -2.25 7.41 21.66
C HIS A 22 -2.60 5.93 21.43
N GLY A 23 -3.67 5.45 22.05
CA GLY A 23 -4.21 4.11 21.84
C GLY A 23 -5.06 4.00 20.57
N PRO A 24 -5.37 2.78 20.07
CA PRO A 24 -6.39 2.60 19.05
C PRO A 24 -7.69 3.27 19.51
N PRO A 25 -8.52 3.78 18.56
CA PRO A 25 -9.80 4.34 18.94
C PRO A 25 -10.54 3.34 19.83
N PRO A 26 -11.16 3.78 20.93
CA PRO A 26 -11.73 2.88 21.96
C PRO A 26 -12.78 1.89 21.41
N LEU A 27 -13.33 2.15 20.23
CA LEU A 27 -14.25 1.24 19.51
C LEU A 27 -13.58 -0.01 18.92
N LEU A 28 -12.23 -0.03 18.79
CA LEU A 28 -11.48 -1.14 18.19
C LEU A 28 -10.63 -1.93 19.20
N ALA A 29 -10.53 -1.49 20.46
CA ALA A 29 -9.83 -2.25 21.48
C ALA A 29 -10.65 -3.53 21.81
N ASP A 30 -10.08 -4.71 21.50
CA ASP A 30 -10.60 -6.06 21.81
C ASP A 30 -12.04 -6.36 21.34
N SER A 31 -12.52 -5.68 20.30
CA SER A 31 -13.84 -5.90 19.75
C SER A 31 -13.87 -7.03 18.71
N PRO A 32 -15.01 -7.76 18.55
CA PRO A 32 -15.20 -8.72 17.45
C PRO A 32 -14.94 -8.13 16.06
N LEU A 33 -15.18 -6.81 15.91
CA LEU A 33 -14.90 -6.07 14.68
C LEU A 33 -13.40 -6.05 14.37
N ARG A 34 -12.55 -5.83 15.36
CA ARG A 34 -11.08 -5.89 15.17
C ARG A 34 -10.64 -7.28 14.72
N GLN A 35 -11.17 -8.33 15.35
CA GLN A 35 -10.87 -9.71 14.92
C GLN A 35 -11.30 -9.95 13.48
N ALA A 36 -12.48 -9.48 13.07
CA ALA A 36 -12.94 -9.60 11.69
C ALA A 36 -12.04 -8.87 10.70
N LEU A 37 -11.57 -7.64 11.04
CA LEU A 37 -10.62 -6.90 10.21
C LEU A 37 -9.26 -7.62 10.12
N ASP A 38 -8.78 -8.20 11.22
CA ASP A 38 -7.50 -8.90 11.28
C ASP A 38 -7.53 -10.25 10.53
N CYS A 39 -8.69 -10.89 10.40
CA CYS A 39 -8.89 -12.09 9.58
C CYS A 39 -8.96 -11.81 8.08
N SER A 40 -9.09 -10.55 7.67
CA SER A 40 -9.13 -10.18 6.25
C SER A 40 -7.76 -10.35 5.60
N ASP A 41 -7.73 -10.92 4.40
CA ASP A 41 -6.52 -10.98 3.56
C ASP A 41 -6.18 -9.62 2.96
N ASN A 42 -7.17 -8.73 2.81
CA ASN A 42 -6.92 -7.37 2.36
C ASN A 42 -6.20 -6.56 3.43
N ALA A 43 -5.28 -5.72 3.00
CA ALA A 43 -4.66 -4.73 3.86
C ALA A 43 -5.65 -3.58 4.12
N ILE A 44 -5.91 -3.29 5.39
CA ILE A 44 -6.84 -2.23 5.80
C ILE A 44 -6.09 -1.23 6.68
N ALA A 45 -6.24 0.06 6.36
CA ALA A 45 -5.70 1.15 7.15
C ALA A 45 -6.77 2.20 7.44
N LEU A 46 -6.79 2.71 8.67
CA LEU A 46 -7.63 3.83 9.09
C LEU A 46 -6.75 5.04 9.36
N THR A 47 -7.18 6.21 8.90
CA THR A 47 -6.50 7.48 9.17
C THR A 47 -7.41 8.44 9.91
N ASN A 48 -6.80 9.40 10.63
CA ASN A 48 -7.50 10.52 11.24
C ASN A 48 -7.68 11.69 10.23
N ARG A 49 -8.23 12.81 10.71
CA ARG A 49 -8.41 14.07 9.92
C ARG A 49 -7.11 14.60 9.33
N ASP A 50 -5.98 14.42 10.04
CA ASP A 50 -4.66 14.84 9.61
C ASP A 50 -4.02 13.84 8.64
N ARG A 51 -4.78 12.81 8.22
CA ARG A 51 -4.36 11.72 7.32
C ARG A 51 -3.26 10.82 7.90
N GLN A 52 -3.04 10.89 9.20
CA GLN A 52 -2.12 10.01 9.90
C GLN A 52 -2.82 8.68 10.22
N VAL A 53 -2.09 7.59 10.07
CA VAL A 53 -2.56 6.24 10.38
C VAL A 53 -2.88 6.13 11.87
N VAL A 54 -4.08 5.67 12.19
CA VAL A 54 -4.52 5.36 13.56
C VAL A 54 -4.64 3.85 13.81
N TYR A 55 -4.84 3.07 12.75
CA TYR A 55 -4.93 1.62 12.82
C TYR A 55 -4.55 1.00 11.47
N VAL A 56 -3.89 -0.16 11.52
CA VAL A 56 -3.75 -1.09 10.41
C VAL A 56 -4.06 -2.50 10.90
N ASN A 57 -4.65 -3.33 10.04
CA ASN A 57 -4.96 -4.72 10.34
C ASN A 57 -3.76 -5.66 10.09
N GLN A 58 -3.92 -6.94 10.46
CA GLN A 58 -2.91 -7.97 10.20
C GLN A 58 -2.63 -8.17 8.69
N GLY A 59 -3.65 -8.00 7.83
CA GLY A 59 -3.47 -8.05 6.37
C GLY A 59 -2.48 -7.00 5.87
N PHE A 60 -2.56 -5.78 6.40
CA PHE A 60 -1.60 -4.71 6.10
C PHE A 60 -0.17 -5.08 6.52
N THR A 61 -0.02 -5.64 7.73
CA THR A 61 1.29 -6.08 8.22
C THR A 61 1.88 -7.20 7.36
N ARG A 62 1.05 -8.19 6.97
CA ARG A 62 1.50 -9.28 6.09
C ARG A 62 1.93 -8.78 4.71
N LEU A 63 1.17 -7.83 4.14
CA LEU A 63 1.40 -7.37 2.77
C LEU A 63 2.57 -6.39 2.67
N PHE A 64 2.69 -5.46 3.62
CA PHE A 64 3.66 -4.36 3.55
C PHE A 64 4.79 -4.43 4.57
N GLY A 65 4.75 -5.34 5.54
CA GLY A 65 5.82 -5.53 6.52
C GLY A 65 5.89 -4.49 7.64
N PHE A 66 4.93 -3.58 7.75
CA PHE A 66 4.85 -2.59 8.83
C PHE A 66 3.89 -3.08 9.91
N THR A 67 4.33 -3.06 11.16
CA THR A 67 3.46 -3.33 12.31
C THR A 67 2.52 -2.15 12.59
N SER A 68 1.47 -2.38 13.36
CA SER A 68 0.51 -1.33 13.73
C SER A 68 1.18 -0.17 14.49
N ASP A 69 2.16 -0.47 15.34
CA ASP A 69 2.86 0.56 16.12
C ASP A 69 3.83 1.38 15.26
N GLU A 70 4.49 0.75 14.27
CA GLU A 70 5.36 1.44 13.31
C GLU A 70 4.57 2.32 12.34
N ALA A 71 3.35 1.91 11.98
CA ALA A 71 2.50 2.65 11.05
C ALA A 71 1.80 3.86 11.71
N ARG A 72 1.52 3.76 13.01
CA ARG A 72 0.75 4.77 13.74
C ARG A 72 1.40 6.16 13.68
N GLY A 73 0.58 7.17 13.41
CA GLY A 73 1.02 8.57 13.32
C GLY A 73 1.76 8.92 12.02
N ARG A 74 2.04 7.94 11.15
CA ARG A 74 2.70 8.18 9.85
C ARG A 74 1.67 8.39 8.74
N TYR A 75 2.12 8.91 7.61
CA TYR A 75 1.31 9.00 6.39
C TYR A 75 1.49 7.74 5.55
N LEU A 76 0.39 7.19 4.99
CA LEU A 76 0.46 6.03 4.09
C LEU A 76 1.33 6.32 2.86
N SER A 77 1.29 7.56 2.33
CA SER A 77 2.14 7.98 1.23
C SER A 77 3.63 7.78 1.53
N ASP A 78 4.07 8.19 2.72
CA ASP A 78 5.49 8.14 3.11
C ASP A 78 6.00 6.72 3.34
N MET A 79 5.06 5.80 3.64
CA MET A 79 5.39 4.41 3.91
C MET A 79 5.38 3.54 2.65
N LEU A 80 4.49 3.86 1.71
CA LEU A 80 4.16 2.97 0.58
C LEU A 80 4.58 3.54 -0.79
N GLN A 81 5.05 4.79 -0.87
CA GLN A 81 5.59 5.34 -2.11
C GLN A 81 6.98 4.79 -2.39
N GLY A 82 7.27 4.58 -3.68
CA GLY A 82 8.58 4.17 -4.16
C GLY A 82 8.87 4.73 -5.56
N PRO A 83 9.99 4.30 -6.19
CA PRO A 83 10.51 4.91 -7.41
C PRO A 83 9.51 5.01 -8.57
N HIS A 84 8.67 4.00 -8.73
CA HIS A 84 7.72 3.91 -9.84
C HIS A 84 6.27 4.16 -9.42
N THR A 85 6.01 4.62 -8.19
CA THR A 85 4.68 5.06 -7.78
C THR A 85 4.29 6.31 -8.56
N HIS A 86 3.09 6.32 -9.15
CA HIS A 86 2.62 7.44 -9.96
C HIS A 86 2.57 8.73 -9.13
N GLN A 87 3.28 9.78 -9.57
CA GLN A 87 3.43 11.05 -8.84
C GLN A 87 2.10 11.74 -8.53
N GLY A 88 1.08 11.58 -9.39
CA GLY A 88 -0.26 12.15 -9.19
C GLY A 88 -1.19 11.34 -8.28
N LEU A 89 -0.77 10.18 -7.75
CA LEU A 89 -1.63 9.29 -6.99
C LEU A 89 -2.25 9.97 -5.75
N THR A 90 -1.43 10.67 -4.98
CA THR A 90 -1.89 11.37 -3.77
C THR A 90 -2.93 12.44 -4.09
N GLU A 91 -2.75 13.18 -5.18
CA GLU A 91 -3.70 14.22 -5.59
C GLU A 91 -4.98 13.62 -6.17
N ALA A 92 -4.89 12.50 -6.91
CA ALA A 92 -6.06 11.77 -7.39
C ALA A 92 -6.93 11.27 -6.21
N ILE A 93 -6.30 10.71 -5.17
CA ILE A 93 -6.99 10.29 -3.94
C ILE A 93 -7.67 11.49 -3.26
N ARG A 94 -6.96 12.61 -3.08
CA ARG A 94 -7.52 13.83 -2.46
C ARG A 94 -8.73 14.36 -3.23
N SER A 95 -8.60 14.44 -4.53
CA SER A 95 -9.67 14.93 -5.41
C SER A 95 -10.89 14.01 -5.35
N GLY A 96 -10.71 12.70 -5.40
CA GLY A 96 -11.78 11.71 -5.26
C GLY A 96 -12.51 11.85 -3.92
N LEU A 97 -11.77 11.90 -2.81
CA LEU A 97 -12.35 12.06 -1.48
C LEU A 97 -13.11 13.39 -1.29
N ARG A 98 -12.60 14.48 -1.92
CA ARG A 98 -13.25 15.80 -1.85
C ARG A 98 -14.51 15.89 -2.68
N LEU A 99 -14.49 15.34 -3.89
CA LEU A 99 -15.56 15.51 -4.88
C LEU A 99 -16.64 14.42 -4.75
N GLN A 100 -16.22 13.19 -4.43
CA GLN A 100 -17.09 12.01 -4.48
C GLN A 100 -17.21 11.31 -3.11
N GLY A 101 -16.39 11.68 -2.14
CA GLY A 101 -16.31 11.00 -0.83
C GLY A 101 -15.54 9.67 -0.88
N HIS A 102 -15.10 9.23 -2.06
CA HIS A 102 -14.34 8.01 -2.25
C HIS A 102 -13.33 8.12 -3.40
N TYR A 103 -12.38 7.19 -3.42
CA TYR A 103 -11.44 6.96 -4.52
C TYR A 103 -11.33 5.46 -4.77
N HIS A 104 -11.26 5.07 -6.04
CA HIS A 104 -10.95 3.71 -6.46
C HIS A 104 -9.98 3.74 -7.64
N GLY A 105 -8.94 2.89 -7.59
CA GLY A 105 -7.97 2.77 -8.67
C GLY A 105 -6.86 1.79 -8.34
N ASP A 106 -6.13 1.37 -9.37
CA ASP A 106 -4.94 0.53 -9.21
C ASP A 106 -3.69 1.40 -9.04
N ALA A 107 -2.76 0.95 -8.20
CA ALA A 107 -1.51 1.66 -7.97
C ALA A 107 -0.34 0.68 -7.77
N LEU A 108 0.84 1.06 -8.24
CA LEU A 108 2.09 0.43 -7.87
C LEU A 108 2.65 1.11 -6.62
N ILE A 109 2.74 0.38 -5.53
CA ILE A 109 3.26 0.82 -4.24
C ILE A 109 4.28 -0.19 -3.71
N TYR A 110 4.95 0.13 -2.62
CA TYR A 110 6.09 -0.62 -2.14
C TYR A 110 5.91 -1.07 -0.70
N SER A 111 6.37 -2.28 -0.40
CA SER A 111 6.48 -2.77 0.97
C SER A 111 7.74 -2.21 1.65
N ARG A 112 7.89 -2.47 2.95
CA ARG A 112 9.02 -1.99 3.78
C ARG A 112 10.39 -2.44 3.26
N ASP A 113 10.46 -3.63 2.67
CA ASP A 113 11.65 -4.22 2.07
C ASP A 113 11.92 -3.76 0.63
N GLY A 114 11.17 -2.76 0.15
CA GLY A 114 11.32 -2.19 -1.18
C GLY A 114 10.69 -3.02 -2.30
N GLN A 115 9.92 -4.07 -1.99
CA GLN A 115 9.28 -4.89 -3.01
C GLN A 115 8.09 -4.17 -3.63
N PRO A 116 8.02 -4.06 -4.98
CA PRO A 116 6.88 -3.48 -5.66
C PRO A 116 5.65 -4.39 -5.54
N ARG A 117 4.49 -3.77 -5.32
CA ARG A 117 3.18 -4.43 -5.22
C ARG A 117 2.15 -3.65 -6.03
N TRP A 118 1.51 -4.32 -6.97
CA TRP A 118 0.31 -3.78 -7.58
C TRP A 118 -0.87 -4.01 -6.64
N VAL A 119 -1.56 -2.95 -6.31
CA VAL A 119 -2.75 -3.01 -5.46
C VAL A 119 -3.95 -2.37 -6.13
N SER A 120 -5.11 -2.99 -5.96
CA SER A 120 -6.39 -2.30 -6.13
C SER A 120 -6.69 -1.58 -4.83
N MET A 121 -6.86 -0.26 -4.91
CA MET A 121 -7.02 0.64 -3.78
C MET A 121 -8.43 1.21 -3.76
N VAL A 122 -9.11 1.05 -2.63
CA VAL A 122 -10.39 1.71 -2.34
C VAL A 122 -10.19 2.59 -1.10
N VAL A 123 -10.45 3.88 -1.24
CA VAL A 123 -10.36 4.84 -0.13
C VAL A 123 -11.72 5.51 0.05
N ASN A 124 -12.30 5.37 1.22
CA ASN A 124 -13.57 6.01 1.58
C ASN A 124 -13.36 7.01 2.70
N LYS A 125 -14.04 8.15 2.62
CA LYS A 125 -14.08 9.10 3.72
C LYS A 125 -14.81 8.48 4.92
N ALA A 126 -14.21 8.54 6.10
CA ALA A 126 -14.83 8.11 7.34
C ALA A 126 -15.58 9.29 7.97
N ASP A 127 -16.91 9.16 8.06
CA ASP A 127 -17.77 10.24 8.55
C ASP A 127 -17.82 10.25 10.08
N GLU A 128 -17.59 11.42 10.69
CA GLU A 128 -17.66 11.61 12.14
C GLU A 128 -19.08 11.55 12.67
N ALA A 129 -20.05 11.93 11.86
CA ALA A 129 -21.47 11.86 12.23
C ALA A 129 -21.93 10.44 12.60
N GLN A 130 -21.15 9.42 12.17
CA GLN A 130 -21.38 8.01 12.47
C GLN A 130 -20.37 7.44 13.49
N GLY A 131 -19.66 8.31 14.24
CA GLY A 131 -18.68 7.90 15.25
C GLY A 131 -17.31 7.47 14.66
N GLY A 132 -17.04 7.79 13.40
CA GLY A 132 -15.75 7.50 12.75
C GLY A 132 -14.64 8.47 13.16
N PRO A 133 -13.35 8.14 12.84
CA PRO A 133 -12.19 8.97 13.18
C PRO A 133 -12.10 10.28 12.39
N GLY A 134 -13.06 10.59 11.52
CA GLY A 134 -13.08 11.81 10.69
C GLY A 134 -12.03 11.87 9.60
N GLY A 135 -11.38 10.74 9.27
CA GLY A 135 -10.35 10.62 8.26
C GLY A 135 -10.78 9.77 7.06
N SER A 136 -10.06 8.68 6.79
CA SER A 136 -10.40 7.74 5.72
C SER A 136 -10.19 6.28 6.11
N ILE A 137 -10.92 5.42 5.45
CA ILE A 137 -10.73 3.97 5.45
C ILE A 137 -10.13 3.59 4.10
N THR A 138 -8.95 2.99 4.12
CA THR A 138 -8.25 2.52 2.93
C THR A 138 -8.22 0.99 2.94
N VAL A 139 -8.68 0.38 1.85
CA VAL A 139 -8.58 -1.07 1.61
C VAL A 139 -7.67 -1.27 0.40
N LEU A 140 -6.67 -2.13 0.56
CA LEU A 140 -5.68 -2.45 -0.46
C LEU A 140 -5.70 -3.96 -0.70
N THR A 141 -5.98 -4.35 -1.92
CA THR A 141 -5.98 -5.76 -2.36
C THR A 141 -4.78 -5.98 -3.27
N ASP A 142 -3.92 -6.96 -2.96
CA ASP A 142 -2.79 -7.32 -3.83
C ASP A 142 -3.32 -7.93 -5.14
N ILE A 143 -3.03 -7.27 -6.25
CA ILE A 143 -3.39 -7.69 -7.60
C ILE A 143 -2.16 -7.96 -8.46
N THR A 144 -0.99 -8.14 -7.85
CA THR A 144 0.28 -8.35 -8.58
C THR A 144 0.21 -9.56 -9.49
N LEU A 145 -0.29 -10.70 -8.99
CA LEU A 145 -0.47 -11.91 -9.81
C LEU A 145 -1.51 -11.71 -10.92
N THR A 146 -2.60 -10.99 -10.63
CA THR A 146 -3.63 -10.66 -11.64
C THR A 146 -3.04 -9.84 -12.78
N LYS A 147 -2.25 -8.80 -12.46
CA LYS A 147 -1.55 -7.99 -13.46
C LYS A 147 -0.57 -8.81 -14.30
N MET A 148 0.16 -9.72 -13.67
CA MET A 148 1.05 -10.65 -14.39
C MET A 148 0.27 -11.55 -15.35
N HIS A 149 -0.84 -12.14 -14.91
CA HIS A 149 -1.68 -12.97 -15.76
C HIS A 149 -2.29 -12.19 -16.94
N GLU A 150 -2.78 -10.97 -16.71
CA GLU A 150 -3.31 -10.10 -17.77
C GLU A 150 -2.27 -9.87 -18.88
N VAL A 151 -1.02 -9.56 -18.49
CA VAL A 151 0.05 -9.34 -19.48
C VAL A 151 0.37 -10.63 -20.23
N LEU A 152 0.50 -11.76 -19.55
CA LEU A 152 0.77 -13.05 -20.19
C LEU A 152 -0.34 -13.42 -21.17
N GLN A 153 -1.61 -13.35 -20.76
CA GLN A 153 -2.75 -13.64 -21.62
C GLN A 153 -2.80 -12.75 -22.86
N LYS A 154 -2.61 -11.44 -22.67
CA LYS A 154 -2.58 -10.48 -23.78
C LYS A 154 -1.49 -10.83 -24.78
N ARG A 155 -0.28 -11.17 -24.34
CA ARG A 155 0.85 -11.52 -25.20
C ARG A 155 0.64 -12.84 -25.95
N VAL A 156 0.07 -13.83 -25.28
CA VAL A 156 -0.30 -15.10 -25.93
C VAL A 156 -1.33 -14.87 -27.02
N LEU A 157 -2.41 -14.10 -26.75
CA LEU A 157 -3.42 -13.79 -27.75
C LEU A 157 -2.86 -12.97 -28.93
N GLU A 158 -2.02 -11.98 -28.67
CA GLU A 158 -1.34 -11.21 -29.72
C GLU A 158 -0.49 -12.11 -30.61
N SER A 159 0.16 -13.14 -30.04
CA SER A 159 0.99 -14.08 -30.82
C SER A 159 0.20 -15.02 -31.70
N MET A 160 -1.03 -15.38 -31.28
CA MET A 160 -1.91 -16.24 -32.07
C MET A 160 -2.43 -15.55 -33.35
N VAL A 161 -2.46 -14.23 -33.36
CA VAL A 161 -2.95 -13.40 -34.48
C VAL A 161 -1.81 -12.93 -35.39
N SER A 162 -0.56 -12.89 -34.87
CA SER A 162 0.61 -12.45 -35.61
C SER A 162 1.55 -13.62 -35.90
N GLU A 163 2.16 -13.65 -37.09
CA GLU A 163 3.24 -14.61 -37.46
C GLU A 163 4.56 -14.25 -36.71
N THR A 164 4.45 -13.99 -35.39
CA THR A 164 5.59 -13.60 -34.58
C THR A 164 6.43 -14.81 -34.22
N SER A 165 7.73 -14.74 -34.41
CA SER A 165 8.66 -15.82 -34.03
C SER A 165 8.65 -16.05 -32.51
N LEU A 166 8.93 -17.31 -32.08
CA LEU A 166 8.97 -17.67 -30.66
C LEU A 166 9.92 -16.77 -29.83
N PRO A 167 11.17 -16.44 -30.30
CA PRO A 167 12.06 -15.54 -29.57
C PRO A 167 11.50 -14.13 -29.39
N GLU A 168 10.86 -13.60 -30.44
CA GLU A 168 10.23 -12.25 -30.33
C GLU A 168 9.05 -12.25 -29.37
N LEU A 169 8.21 -13.29 -29.39
CA LEU A 169 7.13 -13.45 -28.44
C LEU A 169 7.67 -13.49 -27.00
N MET A 170 8.67 -14.33 -26.75
CA MET A 170 9.27 -14.47 -25.42
C MET A 170 9.95 -13.16 -24.96
N THR A 171 10.55 -12.42 -25.88
CA THR A 171 11.09 -11.07 -25.59
C THR A 171 10.00 -10.10 -25.17
N ARG A 172 8.84 -10.11 -25.83
CA ARG A 172 7.67 -9.29 -25.44
C ARG A 172 7.12 -9.70 -24.08
N VAL A 173 7.10 -10.99 -23.77
CA VAL A 173 6.69 -11.52 -22.46
C VAL A 173 7.62 -11.01 -21.37
N CYS A 174 8.94 -11.13 -21.53
CA CYS A 174 9.92 -10.62 -20.57
C CYS A 174 9.76 -9.12 -20.33
N LYS A 175 9.68 -8.31 -21.39
CA LYS A 175 9.41 -6.86 -21.27
C LYS A 175 8.08 -6.56 -20.58
N GLY A 176 7.06 -7.39 -20.80
CA GLY A 176 5.77 -7.24 -20.13
C GLY A 176 5.86 -7.46 -18.62
N VAL A 177 6.63 -8.45 -18.18
CA VAL A 177 6.91 -8.72 -16.76
C VAL A 177 7.71 -7.59 -16.14
N GLU A 178 8.77 -7.13 -16.81
CA GLU A 178 9.61 -6.00 -16.34
C GLU A 178 8.81 -4.70 -16.19
N ASN A 179 7.82 -4.46 -17.05
CA ASN A 179 6.92 -3.30 -16.91
C ASN A 179 5.99 -3.37 -15.69
N ILE A 180 5.62 -4.59 -15.26
CA ILE A 180 4.79 -4.79 -14.05
C ILE A 180 5.63 -4.72 -12.80
N ALA A 181 6.84 -5.26 -12.86
CA ALA A 181 7.81 -5.30 -11.77
C ALA A 181 9.12 -4.64 -12.24
N PRO A 182 9.21 -3.29 -12.21
CA PRO A 182 10.34 -2.55 -12.81
C PRO A 182 11.70 -2.85 -12.19
N GLU A 183 11.72 -3.47 -11.03
CA GLU A 183 12.95 -3.86 -10.30
C GLU A 183 13.38 -5.31 -10.58
N VAL A 184 12.65 -6.00 -11.46
CA VAL A 184 12.93 -7.39 -11.85
C VAL A 184 13.44 -7.43 -13.28
N THR A 185 14.51 -8.19 -13.53
CA THR A 185 14.95 -8.55 -14.87
C THR A 185 14.44 -9.93 -15.23
N ALA A 186 13.66 -10.03 -16.30
CA ALA A 186 13.07 -11.28 -16.76
C ALA A 186 13.88 -11.91 -17.89
N SER A 187 14.13 -13.20 -17.80
CA SER A 187 14.77 -13.97 -18.87
C SER A 187 14.10 -15.33 -19.05
N ILE A 188 14.12 -15.82 -20.27
CA ILE A 188 13.65 -17.16 -20.64
C ILE A 188 14.83 -17.88 -21.29
N LEU A 189 15.15 -19.04 -20.75
CA LEU A 189 16.26 -19.85 -21.16
C LEU A 189 15.74 -21.19 -21.72
N THR A 190 16.42 -21.72 -22.72
CA THR A 190 16.21 -23.08 -23.24
C THR A 190 17.37 -23.98 -22.88
N VAL A 191 17.10 -25.25 -22.69
CA VAL A 191 18.15 -26.26 -22.44
C VAL A 191 18.20 -27.19 -23.64
N ASP A 192 19.39 -27.35 -24.21
CA ASP A 192 19.61 -28.27 -25.34
C ASP A 192 19.74 -29.75 -24.88
N THR A 193 19.83 -30.66 -25.85
CA THR A 193 19.94 -32.12 -25.58
C THR A 193 21.21 -32.51 -24.84
N SER A 194 22.22 -31.61 -24.80
CA SER A 194 23.50 -31.81 -24.07
C SER A 194 23.44 -31.25 -22.64
N GLY A 195 22.29 -30.63 -22.23
CA GLY A 195 22.12 -29.98 -20.94
C GLY A 195 22.68 -28.56 -20.85
N ARG A 196 23.07 -27.96 -21.98
CA ARG A 196 23.51 -26.55 -22.00
C ARG A 196 22.32 -25.61 -22.04
N VAL A 197 22.50 -24.49 -21.37
CA VAL A 197 21.49 -23.44 -21.28
C VAL A 197 21.76 -22.35 -22.30
N HIS A 198 20.74 -21.96 -23.07
CA HIS A 198 20.82 -20.92 -24.09
C HIS A 198 19.73 -19.86 -23.82
N PRO A 199 20.03 -18.56 -23.93
CA PRO A 199 19.04 -17.52 -23.80
C PRO A 199 18.08 -17.54 -24.99
N LEU A 200 16.79 -17.73 -24.76
CA LEU A 200 15.74 -17.56 -25.77
C LEU A 200 15.26 -16.09 -25.81
N ALA A 201 15.15 -15.46 -24.65
CA ALA A 201 14.80 -14.05 -24.50
C ALA A 201 15.35 -13.52 -23.17
N ALA A 202 16.10 -12.43 -23.22
CA ALA A 202 16.68 -11.79 -22.03
C ALA A 202 16.88 -10.27 -22.28
N PRO A 203 15.79 -9.49 -22.53
CA PRO A 203 15.90 -8.10 -22.98
C PRO A 203 16.55 -7.16 -21.96
N GLY A 204 16.47 -7.46 -20.66
CA GLY A 204 17.04 -6.66 -19.59
C GLY A 204 18.43 -7.11 -19.14
N LEU A 205 18.98 -8.22 -19.69
CA LEU A 205 20.31 -8.69 -19.32
C LEU A 205 21.39 -8.09 -20.25
N PRO A 206 22.55 -7.72 -19.70
CA PRO A 206 23.70 -7.31 -20.51
C PRO A 206 24.21 -8.45 -21.43
N ASP A 207 24.67 -8.11 -22.64
CA ASP A 207 25.11 -9.07 -23.67
C ASP A 207 26.19 -10.07 -23.19
N HIS A 208 27.05 -9.66 -22.26
CA HIS A 208 28.11 -10.51 -21.72
C HIS A 208 27.60 -11.63 -20.78
N ILE A 209 26.36 -11.58 -20.36
CA ILE A 209 25.70 -12.64 -19.55
C ILE A 209 24.95 -13.62 -20.47
N CYS A 210 24.64 -13.19 -21.68
CA CYS A 210 23.92 -13.98 -22.69
C CYS A 210 24.87 -14.74 -23.67
N ALA A 211 26.19 -14.61 -23.52
CA ALA A 211 27.20 -15.18 -24.41
C ALA A 211 27.63 -16.62 -24.03
#